data_ea09860f73efb7fb7b3c16cbca4b355f
#
_entry.id   ea09860f73efb7fb7b3c16cbca4b355f
#
_cell.length_a   1.000
_cell.length_b   1.000
_cell.length_c   1.000
_cell.angle_alpha   90.00
_cell.angle_beta   90.00
_cell.angle_gamma   90.00
#
_symmetry.space_group_name_H-M   'P 1'
#
loop_
_entity.id
_entity.type
_entity.pdbx_description
1 polymer ?
#
loop_
_entity_poly.entity_id
_entity_poly.type
_entity_poly.pdbx_seq_one_letter_code
_entity_poly.pdbx_strand_id
1 'polypeptide(L)'
;LLLLAGCGKRRLLVPVPGSPDLRVARSEIYGIASWYGDPFHGERTSSGEVYDMNAMTAAHRTLPFQTVVRVHNLDNGKKAQVRVNDRGPFVKGRIVDLSRAAAREIDMVGPGTARVRLEILRIEAVNESLAIQVGSFIQGSRAHALKKKLEKDYDPVTVSLFRTSQGMFHRVLAGDFPSREKARRALEELRSKGLEGFVTRRD
;
A
#
# COMPACT_ATOMS: atom_id res chain seq x y z
N LEU A 1 4.33 55.07 -37.83
CA LEU A 1 4.78 53.69 -37.57
C LEU A 1 4.25 53.23 -36.21
N LEU A 2 3.09 52.57 -36.21
CA LEU A 2 2.47 52.03 -34.99
C LEU A 2 2.97 50.63 -34.71
N LEU A 3 3.59 50.44 -33.54
CA LEU A 3 3.93 49.11 -32.98
C LEU A 3 2.77 48.65 -32.13
N LEU A 4 2.09 47.58 -32.56
CA LEU A 4 1.10 46.86 -31.77
C LEU A 4 1.82 45.86 -30.85
N ALA A 5 1.81 46.13 -29.55
CA ALA A 5 2.26 45.20 -28.52
C ALA A 5 1.14 44.17 -28.26
N GLY A 6 1.34 42.94 -28.69
CA GLY A 6 0.45 41.81 -28.42
C GLY A 6 0.55 41.38 -26.96
N CYS A 7 -0.52 41.62 -26.20
CA CYS A 7 -0.66 41.19 -24.81
C CYS A 7 -1.02 39.69 -24.76
N GLY A 8 -0.04 38.82 -24.68
CA GLY A 8 -0.23 37.38 -24.47
C GLY A 8 -0.73 37.11 -23.05
N LYS A 9 -2.04 36.84 -22.91
CA LYS A 9 -2.61 36.35 -21.65
C LYS A 9 -1.99 34.98 -21.29
N ARG A 10 -1.03 34.97 -20.36
CA ARG A 10 -0.61 33.74 -19.70
C ARG A 10 -1.82 33.18 -18.93
N ARG A 11 -2.41 32.08 -19.44
CA ARG A 11 -3.34 31.27 -18.67
C ARG A 11 -2.58 30.67 -17.49
N LEU A 12 -2.81 31.21 -16.31
CA LEU A 12 -2.46 30.55 -15.06
C LEU A 12 -3.34 29.30 -14.98
N LEU A 13 -2.72 28.12 -15.15
CA LEU A 13 -3.34 26.86 -14.83
C LEU A 13 -3.47 26.79 -13.31
N VAL A 14 -4.68 27.03 -12.82
CA VAL A 14 -5.02 26.80 -11.41
C VAL A 14 -5.00 25.28 -11.20
N PRO A 15 -4.22 24.73 -10.23
CA PRO A 15 -4.24 23.32 -9.94
C PRO A 15 -5.64 22.91 -9.47
N VAL A 16 -6.23 21.89 -10.09
CA VAL A 16 -7.49 21.30 -9.66
C VAL A 16 -7.22 20.54 -8.36
N PRO A 17 -7.88 20.89 -7.23
CA PRO A 17 -7.74 20.13 -5.99
C PRO A 17 -8.34 18.73 -6.18
N GLY A 18 -7.51 17.68 -6.04
CA GLY A 18 -7.96 16.29 -6.10
C GLY A 18 -7.28 15.40 -7.14
N SER A 19 -6.37 15.92 -7.96
CA SER A 19 -5.47 15.05 -8.72
C SER A 19 -4.49 14.41 -7.75
N PRO A 20 -4.29 13.07 -7.76
CA PRO A 20 -3.18 12.50 -7.03
C PRO A 20 -1.91 13.18 -7.55
N ASP A 21 -1.16 13.78 -6.66
CA ASP A 21 0.06 14.52 -6.99
C ASP A 21 1.03 13.53 -7.69
N LEU A 22 1.10 13.62 -9.01
CA LEU A 22 2.01 12.84 -9.86
C LEU A 22 3.49 13.24 -9.64
N ARG A 23 3.76 13.93 -8.56
CA ARG A 23 5.09 14.09 -7.97
C ARG A 23 5.47 12.92 -7.07
N VAL A 24 5.18 11.68 -7.46
CA VAL A 24 6.10 10.61 -7.14
C VAL A 24 7.30 10.90 -8.03
N ALA A 25 7.98 12.00 -7.68
CA ALA A 25 9.24 12.37 -8.27
C ALA A 25 10.10 11.12 -8.21
N ARG A 26 10.38 10.53 -9.36
CA ARG A 26 11.32 9.46 -9.65
C ARG A 26 12.28 9.22 -8.46
N SER A 27 11.77 8.67 -7.36
CA SER A 27 12.60 8.33 -6.21
C SER A 27 13.35 7.07 -6.62
N GLU A 28 14.56 7.30 -7.10
CA GLU A 28 15.47 6.24 -7.44
C GLU A 28 16.09 5.71 -6.15
N ILE A 29 15.98 4.41 -5.92
CA ILE A 29 16.55 3.75 -4.76
C ILE A 29 17.72 2.89 -5.24
N TYR A 30 18.89 3.10 -4.69
CA TYR A 30 20.10 2.38 -5.04
C TYR A 30 20.51 1.40 -3.93
N GLY A 31 21.00 0.21 -4.31
CA GLY A 31 21.49 -0.78 -3.36
C GLY A 31 21.76 -2.13 -4.01
N ILE A 32 21.81 -3.16 -3.17
CA ILE A 32 22.03 -4.53 -3.61
C ILE A 32 20.68 -5.27 -3.70
N ALA A 33 20.46 -5.94 -4.83
CA ALA A 33 19.41 -6.94 -4.99
C ALA A 33 19.95 -8.34 -4.69
N SER A 34 19.10 -9.22 -4.21
CA SER A 34 19.28 -10.68 -4.25
C SER A 34 18.01 -11.32 -4.80
N TRP A 35 17.94 -12.64 -4.78
CA TRP A 35 16.74 -13.36 -5.21
C TRP A 35 16.45 -14.54 -4.29
N TYR A 36 15.22 -15.03 -4.31
CA TYR A 36 14.75 -16.18 -3.56
C TYR A 36 13.96 -17.13 -4.47
N GLY A 37 14.09 -18.44 -4.23
CA GLY A 37 13.45 -19.48 -5.02
C GLY A 37 12.94 -20.62 -4.17
N ASP A 38 13.31 -21.87 -4.49
CA ASP A 38 13.13 -22.98 -3.55
C ASP A 38 13.89 -22.67 -2.24
N PRO A 39 13.39 -22.85 -1.07
CA PRO A 39 12.21 -23.57 -0.59
C PRO A 39 10.96 -22.70 -0.38
N PHE A 40 10.93 -21.46 -0.80
CA PHE A 40 9.82 -20.52 -0.54
C PHE A 40 8.65 -20.66 -1.52
N HIS A 41 8.85 -21.37 -2.64
CA HIS A 41 7.80 -21.58 -3.63
C HIS A 41 6.59 -22.30 -3.05
N GLY A 42 5.40 -21.71 -3.20
CA GLY A 42 4.16 -22.22 -2.60
C GLY A 42 3.85 -21.68 -1.21
N GLU A 43 4.80 -21.02 -0.55
CA GLU A 43 4.57 -20.40 0.77
C GLU A 43 3.81 -19.07 0.65
N ARG A 44 3.17 -18.63 1.74
CA ARG A 44 2.47 -17.35 1.77
C ARG A 44 3.43 -16.19 1.96
N THR A 45 3.32 -15.20 1.10
CA THR A 45 4.01 -13.91 1.24
C THR A 45 3.36 -13.04 2.32
N SER A 46 4.04 -11.96 2.69
CA SER A 46 3.50 -10.97 3.64
C SER A 46 2.27 -10.22 3.15
N SER A 47 1.97 -10.23 1.84
CA SER A 47 0.71 -9.70 1.28
C SER A 47 -0.45 -10.70 1.38
N GLY A 48 -0.17 -11.96 1.76
CA GLY A 48 -1.13 -13.06 1.79
C GLY A 48 -1.24 -13.87 0.48
N GLU A 49 -0.59 -13.44 -0.58
CA GLU A 49 -0.49 -14.21 -1.83
C GLU A 49 0.37 -15.46 -1.65
N VAL A 50 0.17 -16.46 -2.50
CA VAL A 50 1.09 -17.60 -2.59
C VAL A 50 2.29 -17.18 -3.44
N TYR A 51 3.50 -17.39 -2.93
CA TYR A 51 4.72 -17.09 -3.67
C TYR A 51 4.91 -18.04 -4.85
N ASP A 52 4.99 -17.45 -6.04
CA ASP A 52 5.39 -18.14 -7.27
C ASP A 52 6.75 -17.61 -7.73
N MET A 53 7.79 -18.47 -7.67
CA MET A 53 9.12 -18.10 -8.11
C MET A 53 9.22 -17.82 -9.61
N ASN A 54 8.21 -18.22 -10.41
CA ASN A 54 8.13 -17.97 -11.85
C ASN A 54 7.36 -16.70 -12.22
N ALA A 55 6.72 -16.04 -11.24
CA ALA A 55 6.06 -14.75 -11.42
C ALA A 55 7.05 -13.58 -11.30
N MET A 56 6.75 -12.45 -11.94
CA MET A 56 7.56 -11.23 -11.89
C MET A 56 7.25 -10.41 -10.62
N THR A 57 7.73 -10.88 -9.47
CA THR A 57 7.47 -10.30 -8.15
C THR A 57 8.75 -10.03 -7.37
N ALA A 58 8.62 -9.25 -6.30
CA ALA A 58 9.73 -8.91 -5.43
C ALA A 58 9.27 -8.65 -3.98
N ALA A 59 10.21 -8.82 -3.05
CA ALA A 59 10.09 -8.35 -1.67
C ALA A 59 10.80 -7.02 -1.50
N HIS A 60 10.14 -6.07 -0.80
CA HIS A 60 10.71 -4.78 -0.42
C HIS A 60 10.26 -4.40 0.99
N ARG A 61 11.16 -3.73 1.76
CA ARG A 61 10.89 -3.45 3.19
C ARG A 61 9.69 -2.54 3.42
N THR A 62 9.57 -1.47 2.64
CA THR A 62 8.67 -0.35 2.94
C THR A 62 7.76 0.07 1.79
N LEU A 63 8.08 -0.26 0.53
CA LEU A 63 7.19 0.05 -0.59
C LEU A 63 5.82 -0.62 -0.37
N PRO A 64 4.72 0.06 -0.64
CA PRO A 64 3.39 -0.54 -0.58
C PRO A 64 3.33 -1.84 -1.41
N PHE A 65 2.54 -2.81 -0.97
CA PHE A 65 2.23 -3.96 -1.82
C PHE A 65 1.56 -3.47 -3.10
N GLN A 66 1.66 -4.24 -4.18
CA GLN A 66 1.21 -3.91 -5.52
C GLN A 66 1.99 -2.76 -6.20
N THR A 67 2.98 -2.14 -5.53
CA THR A 67 3.89 -1.20 -6.18
C THR A 67 4.61 -1.90 -7.33
N VAL A 68 4.57 -1.31 -8.52
CA VAL A 68 5.32 -1.77 -9.67
C VAL A 68 6.61 -0.98 -9.77
N VAL A 69 7.73 -1.69 -9.78
CA VAL A 69 9.06 -1.10 -9.90
C VAL A 69 9.80 -1.69 -11.11
N ARG A 70 10.63 -0.87 -11.74
CA ARG A 70 11.62 -1.32 -12.69
C ARG A 70 12.95 -1.45 -11.98
N VAL A 71 13.51 -2.66 -12.00
CA VAL A 71 14.82 -2.96 -11.46
C VAL A 71 15.83 -2.85 -12.58
N HIS A 72 16.80 -1.96 -12.44
CA HIS A 72 17.92 -1.82 -13.37
C HIS A 72 19.13 -2.49 -12.75
N ASN A 73 19.66 -3.52 -13.38
CA ASN A 73 20.95 -4.11 -13.02
C ASN A 73 22.06 -3.21 -13.53
N LEU A 74 22.81 -2.60 -12.62
CA LEU A 74 23.88 -1.63 -12.94
C LEU A 74 25.16 -2.31 -13.43
N ASP A 75 25.29 -3.62 -13.22
CA ASP A 75 26.48 -4.37 -13.61
C ASP A 75 26.44 -4.83 -15.08
N ASN A 76 25.22 -4.97 -15.67
CA ASN A 76 25.05 -5.42 -17.06
C ASN A 76 24.03 -4.61 -17.88
N GLY A 77 23.38 -3.62 -17.29
CA GLY A 77 22.40 -2.74 -17.95
C GLY A 77 21.02 -3.35 -18.21
N LYS A 78 20.80 -4.65 -17.88
CA LYS A 78 19.49 -5.31 -18.03
C LYS A 78 18.45 -4.76 -17.05
N LYS A 79 17.18 -4.93 -17.40
CA LYS A 79 16.05 -4.37 -16.64
C LYS A 79 14.94 -5.40 -16.54
N ALA A 80 14.28 -5.45 -15.38
CA ALA A 80 13.07 -6.22 -15.18
C ALA A 80 12.00 -5.35 -14.50
N GLN A 81 10.75 -5.58 -14.85
CA GLN A 81 9.63 -4.96 -14.15
C GLN A 81 9.00 -5.97 -13.21
N VAL A 82 8.86 -5.61 -11.94
CA VAL A 82 8.35 -6.49 -10.89
C VAL A 82 7.29 -5.79 -10.04
N ARG A 83 6.42 -6.57 -9.46
CA ARG A 83 5.41 -6.14 -8.51
C ARG A 83 5.83 -6.52 -7.08
N VAL A 84 5.77 -5.59 -6.16
CA VAL A 84 6.06 -5.84 -4.75
C VAL A 84 4.88 -6.57 -4.11
N ASN A 85 5.09 -7.79 -3.62
CA ASN A 85 4.07 -8.57 -2.92
C ASN A 85 4.58 -9.20 -1.61
N ASP A 86 5.84 -8.93 -1.24
CA ASP A 86 6.39 -9.48 -0.02
C ASP A 86 7.23 -8.45 0.78
N ARG A 87 7.61 -8.80 2.01
CA ARG A 87 8.46 -8.02 2.90
C ARG A 87 9.85 -8.63 3.00
N GLY A 88 10.84 -7.79 2.93
CA GLY A 88 12.27 -8.11 2.93
C GLY A 88 13.00 -7.15 1.98
N PRO A 89 14.31 -7.31 1.79
CA PRO A 89 15.22 -8.16 2.56
C PRO A 89 15.48 -7.61 3.97
N PHE A 90 15.73 -8.52 4.94
CA PHE A 90 16.12 -8.14 6.30
C PHE A 90 17.64 -8.20 6.52
N VAL A 91 18.39 -8.40 5.45
CA VAL A 91 19.86 -8.36 5.42
C VAL A 91 20.33 -6.94 5.17
N LYS A 92 21.31 -6.48 5.97
CA LYS A 92 21.89 -5.13 5.83
C LYS A 92 22.52 -4.93 4.45
N GLY A 93 22.27 -3.78 3.82
CA GLY A 93 22.80 -3.41 2.50
C GLY A 93 21.95 -3.88 1.31
N ARG A 94 21.10 -4.88 1.48
CA ARG A 94 20.13 -5.30 0.46
C ARG A 94 18.87 -4.44 0.51
N ILE A 95 18.31 -4.11 -0.66
CA ILE A 95 17.10 -3.27 -0.77
C ILE A 95 15.90 -4.01 -1.37
N VAL A 96 16.14 -5.06 -2.15
CA VAL A 96 15.09 -5.83 -2.85
C VAL A 96 15.53 -7.28 -2.99
N ASP A 97 14.59 -8.20 -2.80
CA ASP A 97 14.77 -9.61 -3.16
C ASP A 97 13.82 -9.95 -4.30
N LEU A 98 14.36 -10.41 -5.41
CA LEU A 98 13.61 -10.73 -6.63
C LEU A 98 13.14 -12.17 -6.62
N SER A 99 12.03 -12.45 -7.30
CA SER A 99 11.70 -13.81 -7.68
C SER A 99 12.78 -14.40 -8.61
N ARG A 100 12.83 -15.72 -8.74
CA ARG A 100 13.77 -16.39 -9.66
C ARG A 100 13.56 -15.94 -11.10
N ALA A 101 12.30 -15.76 -11.54
CA ALA A 101 12.00 -15.27 -12.89
C ALA A 101 12.55 -13.86 -13.11
N ALA A 102 12.34 -12.95 -12.19
CA ALA A 102 12.85 -11.59 -12.28
C ALA A 102 14.38 -11.53 -12.24
N ALA A 103 15.01 -12.36 -11.40
CA ALA A 103 16.48 -12.47 -11.34
C ALA A 103 17.07 -13.03 -12.64
N ARG A 104 16.38 -13.96 -13.30
CA ARG A 104 16.76 -14.48 -14.61
C ARG A 104 16.71 -13.41 -15.70
N GLU A 105 15.67 -12.59 -15.69
CA GLU A 105 15.48 -11.51 -16.67
C GLU A 105 16.66 -10.52 -16.68
N ILE A 106 17.30 -10.31 -15.54
CA ILE A 106 18.43 -9.39 -15.40
C ILE A 106 19.78 -10.11 -15.22
N ASP A 107 19.87 -11.40 -15.59
CA ASP A 107 21.08 -12.25 -15.46
C ASP A 107 21.70 -12.26 -14.07
N MET A 108 20.88 -12.31 -13.03
CA MET A 108 21.35 -12.24 -11.63
C MET A 108 21.34 -13.62 -10.95
N VAL A 109 20.78 -14.66 -11.56
CA VAL A 109 20.65 -15.98 -10.92
C VAL A 109 22.02 -16.59 -10.60
N GLY A 110 22.96 -16.55 -11.53
CA GLY A 110 24.31 -17.08 -11.33
C GLY A 110 25.13 -16.32 -10.28
N PRO A 111 25.23 -14.99 -10.37
CA PRO A 111 25.93 -14.17 -9.36
C PRO A 111 25.24 -14.14 -8.00
N GLY A 112 23.95 -14.42 -7.91
CA GLY A 112 23.16 -14.40 -6.68
C GLY A 112 22.77 -13.00 -6.19
N THR A 113 23.58 -11.99 -6.48
CA THR A 113 23.35 -10.58 -6.13
C THR A 113 23.80 -9.65 -7.26
N ALA A 114 23.26 -8.42 -7.29
CA ALA A 114 23.69 -7.39 -8.22
C ALA A 114 23.49 -5.99 -7.59
N ARG A 115 24.27 -5.02 -8.07
CA ARG A 115 24.00 -3.61 -7.79
C ARG A 115 22.83 -3.17 -8.64
N VAL A 116 21.83 -2.59 -8.01
CA VAL A 116 20.61 -2.20 -8.73
C VAL A 116 20.17 -0.78 -8.41
N ARG A 117 19.41 -0.22 -9.35
CA ARG A 117 18.60 0.96 -9.17
C ARG A 117 17.14 0.58 -9.35
N LEU A 118 16.30 0.93 -8.40
CA LEU A 118 14.86 0.79 -8.49
C LEU A 118 14.24 2.10 -8.98
N GLU A 119 13.44 2.03 -10.01
CA GLU A 119 12.60 3.10 -10.53
C GLU A 119 11.14 2.75 -10.23
N ILE A 120 10.46 3.56 -9.42
CA ILE A 120 9.04 3.35 -9.11
C ILE A 120 8.23 3.78 -10.33
N LEU A 121 7.55 2.81 -10.97
CA LEU A 121 6.70 3.05 -12.13
C LEU A 121 5.26 3.38 -11.74
N ARG A 122 4.75 2.69 -10.74
CA ARG A 122 3.38 2.84 -10.26
C ARG A 122 3.32 2.42 -8.81
N ILE A 123 2.80 3.30 -7.97
CA ILE A 123 2.29 2.92 -6.66
C ILE A 123 0.80 2.70 -6.87
N GLU A 124 0.36 1.45 -6.85
CA GLU A 124 -1.06 1.24 -6.66
C GLU A 124 -1.35 1.76 -5.26
N ALA A 125 -2.20 2.77 -5.20
CA ALA A 125 -2.87 3.04 -3.94
C ALA A 125 -3.53 1.71 -3.58
N VAL A 126 -2.96 1.00 -2.61
CA VAL A 126 -3.69 -0.07 -1.95
C VAL A 126 -4.93 0.67 -1.48
N ASN A 127 -6.09 0.35 -2.04
CA ASN A 127 -7.35 0.67 -1.40
C ASN A 127 -7.28 -0.11 -0.09
N GLU A 128 -6.54 0.45 0.89
CA GLU A 128 -6.62 -0.01 2.24
C GLU A 128 -8.08 0.22 2.60
N SER A 129 -8.87 -0.84 2.56
CA SER A 129 -10.20 -0.80 3.14
C SER A 129 -10.01 -0.56 4.64
N LEU A 130 -10.03 0.72 5.01
CA LEU A 130 -9.87 1.18 6.37
C LEU A 130 -11.24 1.46 6.96
N ALA A 131 -11.42 1.13 8.21
CA ALA A 131 -12.62 1.46 8.97
C ALA A 131 -12.25 2.15 10.29
N ILE A 132 -13.22 2.74 10.93
CA ILE A 132 -13.09 3.19 12.30
C ILE A 132 -13.68 2.12 13.21
N GLN A 133 -12.87 1.53 14.07
CA GLN A 133 -13.40 0.69 15.14
C GLN A 133 -13.93 1.60 16.25
N VAL A 134 -15.25 1.60 16.44
CA VAL A 134 -15.96 2.50 17.38
C VAL A 134 -16.25 1.80 18.71
N GLY A 135 -16.24 0.47 18.74
CA GLY A 135 -16.46 -0.29 19.95
C GLY A 135 -16.14 -1.76 19.80
N SER A 136 -15.94 -2.40 20.96
CA SER A 136 -15.77 -3.85 21.09
C SER A 136 -16.56 -4.32 22.30
N PHE A 137 -17.44 -5.31 22.13
CA PHE A 137 -18.40 -5.72 23.13
C PHE A 137 -18.40 -7.25 23.29
N ILE A 138 -18.52 -7.73 24.52
CA ILE A 138 -18.76 -9.16 24.79
C ILE A 138 -20.18 -9.53 24.36
N GLN A 139 -21.16 -8.64 24.60
CA GLN A 139 -22.56 -8.85 24.24
C GLN A 139 -22.85 -8.36 22.81
N GLY A 140 -23.25 -9.24 21.93
CA GLY A 140 -23.60 -8.91 20.54
C GLY A 140 -24.74 -7.88 20.41
N SER A 141 -25.72 -7.91 21.32
CA SER A 141 -26.84 -6.96 21.34
C SER A 141 -26.37 -5.50 21.48
N ARG A 142 -25.33 -5.24 22.30
CA ARG A 142 -24.73 -3.90 22.44
C ARG A 142 -24.02 -3.46 21.18
N ALA A 143 -23.30 -4.36 20.52
CA ALA A 143 -22.65 -4.09 19.24
C ALA A 143 -23.67 -3.74 18.15
N HIS A 144 -24.78 -4.49 18.07
CA HIS A 144 -25.83 -4.21 17.10
C HIS A 144 -26.60 -2.90 17.39
N ALA A 145 -26.79 -2.54 18.66
CA ALA A 145 -27.38 -1.26 19.03
C ALA A 145 -26.49 -0.08 18.59
N LEU A 146 -25.16 -0.20 18.80
CA LEU A 146 -24.21 0.81 18.31
C LEU A 146 -24.18 0.85 16.77
N LYS A 147 -24.15 -0.30 16.09
CA LYS A 147 -24.27 -0.38 14.63
C LYS A 147 -25.44 0.43 14.13
N LYS A 148 -26.67 0.14 14.62
CA LYS A 148 -27.90 0.85 14.20
C LYS A 148 -27.83 2.38 14.41
N LYS A 149 -27.13 2.82 15.46
CA LYS A 149 -26.91 4.26 15.70
C LYS A 149 -25.98 4.87 14.65
N LEU A 150 -24.91 4.14 14.25
CA LEU A 150 -23.88 4.62 13.32
C LEU A 150 -24.31 4.55 11.84
N GLU A 151 -25.23 3.66 11.48
CA GLU A 151 -25.75 3.51 10.11
C GLU A 151 -26.45 4.77 9.58
N LYS A 152 -26.74 5.75 10.44
CA LYS A 152 -27.28 7.06 10.03
C LYS A 152 -26.23 7.95 9.38
N ASP A 153 -24.96 7.77 9.74
CA ASP A 153 -23.87 8.64 9.36
C ASP A 153 -22.79 7.93 8.54
N TYR A 154 -22.71 6.60 8.63
CA TYR A 154 -21.64 5.80 8.02
C TYR A 154 -22.20 4.61 7.25
N ASP A 155 -21.63 4.35 6.07
CA ASP A 155 -21.92 3.17 5.27
C ASP A 155 -20.57 2.64 4.69
N PRO A 156 -20.31 1.32 4.83
CA PRO A 156 -21.03 0.33 5.60
C PRO A 156 -20.68 0.37 7.09
N VAL A 157 -21.61 -0.06 7.96
CA VAL A 157 -21.31 -0.36 9.36
C VAL A 157 -21.43 -1.86 9.58
N THR A 158 -20.37 -2.50 10.06
CA THR A 158 -20.34 -3.96 10.27
C THR A 158 -20.05 -4.33 11.71
N VAL A 159 -20.57 -5.48 12.13
CA VAL A 159 -20.19 -6.14 13.38
C VAL A 159 -19.44 -7.41 13.02
N SER A 160 -18.17 -7.49 13.41
CA SER A 160 -17.35 -8.69 13.19
C SER A 160 -16.98 -9.35 14.52
N LEU A 161 -16.92 -10.70 14.52
CA LEU A 161 -16.44 -11.47 15.65
C LEU A 161 -14.90 -11.46 15.67
N PHE A 162 -14.34 -11.16 16.83
CA PHE A 162 -12.90 -11.15 17.03
C PHE A 162 -12.55 -11.96 18.28
N ARG A 163 -11.69 -12.96 18.11
CA ARG A 163 -11.22 -13.81 19.23
C ARG A 163 -9.92 -13.27 19.79
N THR A 164 -9.84 -13.18 21.11
CA THR A 164 -8.62 -12.87 21.86
C THR A 164 -8.38 -13.95 22.91
N SER A 165 -7.26 -13.87 23.63
CA SER A 165 -7.00 -14.68 24.81
C SER A 165 -8.02 -14.44 25.95
N GLN A 166 -8.71 -13.31 25.94
CA GLN A 166 -9.73 -12.93 26.91
C GLN A 166 -11.16 -13.30 26.50
N GLY A 167 -11.35 -13.89 25.30
CA GLY A 167 -12.65 -14.32 24.81
C GLY A 167 -13.04 -13.82 23.43
N MET A 168 -14.32 -13.97 23.12
CA MET A 168 -14.92 -13.51 21.86
C MET A 168 -15.52 -12.13 22.04
N PHE A 169 -15.20 -11.23 21.12
CA PHE A 169 -15.68 -9.85 21.11
C PHE A 169 -16.40 -9.54 19.80
N HIS A 170 -17.44 -8.73 19.88
CA HIS A 170 -18.14 -8.15 18.74
C HIS A 170 -17.57 -6.75 18.48
N ARG A 171 -16.75 -6.60 17.43
CA ARG A 171 -16.19 -5.30 16.99
C ARG A 171 -17.19 -4.58 16.08
N VAL A 172 -17.41 -3.30 16.32
CA VAL A 172 -18.21 -2.43 15.45
C VAL A 172 -17.25 -1.58 14.61
N LEU A 173 -17.32 -1.78 13.30
CA LEU A 173 -16.49 -1.06 12.31
C LEU A 173 -17.40 -0.16 11.47
N ALA A 174 -17.07 1.14 11.41
CA ALA A 174 -17.82 2.15 10.67
C ALA A 174 -17.02 2.67 9.48
N GLY A 175 -17.68 2.77 8.33
CA GLY A 175 -17.17 3.32 7.09
C GLY A 175 -16.22 2.38 6.32
N ASP A 176 -15.97 2.73 5.08
CA ASP A 176 -14.95 2.16 4.21
C ASP A 176 -14.12 3.30 3.60
N PHE A 177 -12.88 3.43 4.05
CA PHE A 177 -12.05 4.56 3.72
C PHE A 177 -10.84 4.11 2.89
N PRO A 178 -10.66 4.65 1.68
CA PRO A 178 -9.57 4.26 0.78
C PRO A 178 -8.21 4.85 1.19
N SER A 179 -8.15 5.68 2.24
CA SER A 179 -6.90 6.24 2.74
C SER A 179 -6.97 6.58 4.22
N ARG A 180 -5.81 6.56 4.89
CA ARG A 180 -5.68 6.96 6.31
C ARG A 180 -6.11 8.40 6.58
N GLU A 181 -5.92 9.30 5.63
CA GLU A 181 -6.34 10.69 5.75
C GLU A 181 -7.85 10.80 5.82
N LYS A 182 -8.59 10.14 4.90
CA LYS A 182 -10.06 10.10 4.92
C LYS A 182 -10.58 9.45 6.20
N ALA A 183 -9.98 8.33 6.63
CA ALA A 183 -10.35 7.66 7.86
C ALA A 183 -10.13 8.55 9.11
N ARG A 184 -9.03 9.32 9.16
CA ARG A 184 -8.76 10.25 10.26
C ARG A 184 -9.76 11.40 10.32
N ARG A 185 -10.11 12.01 9.18
CA ARG A 185 -11.15 13.06 9.13
C ARG A 185 -12.49 12.53 9.66
N ALA A 186 -12.91 11.36 9.22
CA ALA A 186 -14.14 10.74 9.71
C ALA A 186 -14.05 10.38 11.21
N LEU A 187 -12.87 9.99 11.72
CA LEU A 187 -12.65 9.78 13.14
C LEU A 187 -12.79 11.08 13.97
N GLU A 188 -12.30 12.20 13.45
CA GLU A 188 -12.45 13.52 14.08
C GLU A 188 -13.94 13.94 14.14
N GLU A 189 -14.70 13.73 13.06
CA GLU A 189 -16.14 13.96 13.05
C GLU A 189 -16.88 13.05 14.05
N LEU A 190 -16.47 11.80 14.17
CA LEU A 190 -17.04 10.85 15.12
C LEU A 190 -16.78 11.31 16.56
N ARG A 191 -15.58 11.80 16.86
CA ARG A 191 -15.20 12.33 18.15
C ARG A 191 -15.97 13.60 18.53
N SER A 192 -16.24 14.47 17.57
CA SER A 192 -17.08 15.66 17.80
C SER A 192 -18.51 15.31 18.19
N LYS A 193 -19.00 14.12 17.87
CA LYS A 193 -20.28 13.55 18.27
C LYS A 193 -20.21 12.78 19.62
N GLY A 194 -19.08 12.86 20.33
CA GLY A 194 -18.88 12.22 21.64
C GLY A 194 -18.65 10.72 21.57
N LEU A 195 -18.19 10.19 20.43
CA LEU A 195 -17.84 8.78 20.25
C LEU A 195 -16.33 8.63 20.15
N GLU A 196 -15.80 7.59 20.79
CA GLU A 196 -14.38 7.23 20.70
C GLU A 196 -14.15 6.14 19.64
N GLY A 197 -12.94 6.09 19.08
CA GLY A 197 -12.58 5.08 18.11
C GLY A 197 -11.14 5.22 17.65
N PHE A 198 -10.72 4.28 16.79
CA PHE A 198 -9.42 4.34 16.13
C PHE A 198 -9.51 3.74 14.72
N VAL A 199 -8.62 4.20 13.84
CA VAL A 199 -8.53 3.69 12.46
C VAL A 199 -7.88 2.31 12.48
N THR A 200 -8.52 1.34 11.83
CA THR A 200 -8.05 -0.03 11.66
C THR A 200 -8.24 -0.48 10.20
N ARG A 201 -7.59 -1.57 9.82
CA ARG A 201 -7.93 -2.26 8.57
C ARG A 201 -9.29 -2.93 8.71
N ARG A 202 -10.01 -2.94 7.60
CA ARG A 202 -11.24 -3.72 7.48
C ARG A 202 -10.83 -5.10 6.99
N ASP A 203 -10.87 -6.09 7.87
CA ASP A 203 -10.65 -7.51 7.56
C ASP A 203 -11.90 -8.12 6.93
#